data_d9e93e317752de087a969a8c239d8197
#
_entry.id   d9e93e317752de087a969a8c239d8197
#
_cell.length_a   1.000
_cell.length_b   1.000
_cell.length_c   1.000
_cell.angle_alpha   90.00
_cell.angle_beta   90.00
_cell.angle_gamma   90.00
#
_symmetry.space_group_name_H-M   'P 1'
#
loop_
_entity.id
_entity.type
_entity.pdbx_description
1 polymer ?
#
loop_
_entity_poly.entity_id
_entity_poly.type
_entity_poly.pdbx_seq_one_letter_code
_entity_poly.pdbx_strand_id
1 'polypeptide(L)'
;MHGTTEAAPELGAIEVSGLTRSSFIVRGALATGSLYGAGAVGGFVTRAFAQGGAGDIDILNFALTLEYLEAAFYKDGISRGKLGSAAKKLATEIGDHETQHVAALTQTIKQLGGKPVAAPKVAFPFTDEKSFLKLAQVFEDTGVSAYNGAAPAIRSKDVLGAAGSIVQVEARHAAAIRLMNGASASPAAFDPTLGKAQVLKAVKPFIKG
;
A
#
# COMPACT_ATOMS: atom_id res chain seq x y z
N MET A 1 -6.78 -44.50 14.30
CA MET A 1 -6.38 -43.61 15.40
C MET A 1 -5.80 -42.36 14.74
N HIS A 2 -6.57 -41.30 14.67
CA HIS A 2 -6.13 -39.99 14.13
C HIS A 2 -5.74 -39.15 15.35
N GLY A 3 -4.44 -38.93 15.49
CA GLY A 3 -3.90 -37.98 16.44
C GLY A 3 -4.17 -36.55 16.00
N THR A 4 -5.07 -35.88 16.66
CA THR A 4 -5.21 -34.43 16.57
C THR A 4 -4.00 -33.81 17.27
N THR A 5 -3.15 -33.12 16.49
CA THR A 5 -2.07 -32.29 17.04
C THR A 5 -2.73 -31.12 17.75
N GLU A 6 -2.85 -31.19 19.08
CA GLU A 6 -3.21 -30.03 19.90
C GLU A 6 -2.13 -28.96 19.74
N ALA A 7 -2.53 -27.80 19.18
CA ALA A 7 -1.67 -26.62 19.18
C ALA A 7 -1.36 -26.23 20.64
N ALA A 8 -0.09 -26.00 20.93
CA ALA A 8 0.44 -25.72 22.25
C ALA A 8 -0.44 -24.75 23.05
N PRO A 9 -1.02 -25.20 24.21
CA PRO A 9 -1.98 -24.40 24.98
C PRO A 9 -1.40 -23.10 25.54
N GLU A 10 -0.08 -22.99 25.63
CA GLU A 10 0.63 -21.82 26.17
C GLU A 10 0.54 -20.58 25.27
N LEU A 11 0.22 -20.75 23.98
CA LEU A 11 0.10 -19.64 23.05
C LEU A 11 -1.27 -18.92 23.11
N GLY A 12 -2.26 -19.54 23.75
CA GLY A 12 -3.60 -18.96 23.91
C GLY A 12 -3.72 -17.92 25.04
N ALA A 13 -2.77 -17.89 25.97
CA ALA A 13 -2.88 -17.14 27.23
C ALA A 13 -2.15 -15.78 27.24
N ILE A 14 -1.50 -15.36 26.15
CA ILE A 14 -0.79 -14.08 26.13
C ILE A 14 -1.79 -12.96 25.85
N GLU A 15 -2.05 -12.12 26.82
CA GLU A 15 -2.79 -10.86 26.65
C GLU A 15 -1.87 -9.78 26.07
N VAL A 16 -2.33 -9.13 24.98
CA VAL A 16 -1.71 -7.94 24.43
C VAL A 16 -2.70 -6.79 24.59
N SER A 17 -2.38 -5.85 25.46
CA SER A 17 -3.21 -4.66 25.71
C SER A 17 -4.68 -4.95 26.02
N GLY A 18 -4.95 -5.94 26.90
CA GLY A 18 -6.31 -6.32 27.30
C GLY A 18 -7.08 -7.14 26.26
N LEU A 19 -6.44 -7.62 25.20
CA LEU A 19 -7.02 -8.49 24.20
C LEU A 19 -6.33 -9.86 24.25
N THR A 20 -7.11 -10.94 24.30
CA THR A 20 -6.58 -12.29 24.13
C THR A 20 -6.16 -12.49 22.67
N ARG A 21 -5.21 -13.39 22.40
CA ARG A 21 -4.80 -13.75 21.04
C ARG A 21 -5.98 -14.20 20.19
N SER A 22 -6.93 -14.94 20.76
CA SER A 22 -8.14 -15.35 20.06
C SER A 22 -9.00 -14.17 19.66
N SER A 23 -9.19 -13.17 20.52
CA SER A 23 -9.95 -11.96 20.18
C SER A 23 -9.19 -11.06 19.22
N PHE A 24 -7.85 -11.06 19.25
CA PHE A 24 -7.02 -10.37 18.26
C PHE A 24 -7.14 -11.05 16.88
N ILE A 25 -7.07 -12.38 16.82
CA ILE A 25 -7.22 -13.14 15.57
C ILE A 25 -8.64 -13.02 15.02
N VAL A 26 -9.67 -13.13 15.88
CA VAL A 26 -11.08 -12.99 15.46
C VAL A 26 -11.37 -11.56 14.98
N ARG A 27 -10.88 -10.55 15.69
CA ARG A 27 -11.02 -9.15 15.25
C ARG A 27 -10.20 -8.84 14.01
N GLY A 28 -9.02 -9.42 13.87
CA GLY A 28 -8.22 -9.38 12.67
C GLY A 28 -8.91 -10.06 11.48
N ALA A 29 -9.46 -11.26 11.68
CA ALA A 29 -10.20 -11.99 10.65
C ALA A 29 -11.52 -11.29 10.26
N LEU A 30 -12.23 -10.69 11.23
CA LEU A 30 -13.42 -9.87 10.94
C LEU A 30 -13.05 -8.56 10.22
N ALA A 31 -11.90 -7.98 10.54
CA ALA A 31 -11.36 -6.84 9.80
C ALA A 31 -10.96 -7.21 8.36
N THR A 32 -10.35 -8.39 8.15
CA THR A 32 -9.95 -8.86 6.82
C THR A 32 -11.13 -9.35 5.98
N GLY A 33 -12.16 -9.91 6.59
CA GLY A 33 -13.39 -10.34 5.89
C GLY A 33 -14.24 -9.19 5.34
N SER A 34 -14.07 -7.96 5.88
CA SER A 34 -14.75 -6.75 5.43
C SER A 34 -13.91 -5.93 4.41
N LEU A 35 -12.71 -6.37 4.10
CA LEU A 35 -11.69 -5.58 3.38
C LEU A 35 -11.75 -5.69 1.86
N TYR A 36 -12.69 -6.44 1.31
CA TYR A 36 -12.93 -6.48 -0.12
C TYR A 36 -14.16 -5.63 -0.47
N GLY A 37 -13.98 -4.31 -0.59
CA GLY A 37 -15.02 -3.37 -1.01
C GLY A 37 -15.05 -2.06 -0.20
N ALA A 38 -16.13 -1.30 -0.31
CA ALA A 38 -16.32 0.02 0.34
C ALA A 38 -16.07 0.03 1.86
N GLY A 39 -16.15 -1.14 2.53
CA GLY A 39 -15.86 -1.29 3.95
C GLY A 39 -14.37 -1.12 4.32
N ALA A 40 -13.44 -1.42 3.41
CA ALA A 40 -12.00 -1.26 3.65
C ALA A 40 -11.59 0.20 3.80
N VAL A 41 -12.07 1.04 2.88
CA VAL A 41 -11.82 2.48 2.88
C VAL A 41 -12.39 3.15 4.13
N GLY A 42 -13.61 2.78 4.53
CA GLY A 42 -14.24 3.31 5.75
C GLY A 42 -13.46 2.99 7.02
N GLY A 43 -12.95 1.76 7.15
CA GLY A 43 -12.12 1.33 8.29
C GLY A 43 -10.78 2.07 8.37
N PHE A 44 -10.12 2.28 7.24
CA PHE A 44 -8.90 3.08 7.14
C PHE A 44 -9.15 4.52 7.61
N VAL A 45 -10.17 5.16 7.05
CA VAL A 45 -10.52 6.55 7.35
C VAL A 45 -10.85 6.75 8.82
N THR A 46 -11.67 5.86 9.43
CA THR A 46 -12.04 5.97 10.85
C THR A 46 -10.82 5.94 11.77
N ARG A 47 -9.79 5.17 11.43
CA ARG A 47 -8.54 5.11 12.21
C ARG A 47 -7.69 6.38 12.06
N ALA A 48 -7.62 6.94 10.87
CA ALA A 48 -6.82 8.15 10.59
C ALA A 48 -7.39 9.44 11.20
N PHE A 49 -8.68 9.42 11.61
CA PHE A 49 -9.43 10.63 11.94
C PHE A 49 -9.11 11.30 13.29
N ALA A 50 -8.55 10.57 14.26
CA ALA A 50 -8.60 11.04 15.64
C ALA A 50 -7.63 12.18 16.00
N GLN A 51 -6.48 12.38 15.30
CA GLN A 51 -5.45 13.34 15.73
C GLN A 51 -4.56 13.92 14.61
N GLY A 52 -4.93 13.81 13.33
CA GLY A 52 -4.10 14.34 12.21
C GLY A 52 -4.01 15.87 12.21
N GLY A 53 -2.81 16.41 12.03
CA GLY A 53 -2.53 17.84 11.92
C GLY A 53 -2.06 18.25 10.50
N ALA A 54 -1.79 19.55 10.28
CA ALA A 54 -1.37 20.09 8.98
C ALA A 54 -0.17 19.34 8.36
N GLY A 55 0.83 18.95 9.19
CA GLY A 55 1.97 18.18 8.71
C GLY A 55 1.59 16.77 8.22
N ASP A 56 0.62 16.13 8.86
CA ASP A 56 0.12 14.82 8.44
C ASP A 56 -0.67 14.93 7.13
N ILE A 57 -1.42 16.02 6.92
CA ILE A 57 -2.10 16.31 5.66
C ILE A 57 -1.11 16.44 4.49
N ASP A 58 0.03 17.08 4.70
CA ASP A 58 1.07 17.23 3.69
C ASP A 58 1.71 15.87 3.33
N ILE A 59 1.91 15.00 4.34
CA ILE A 59 2.41 13.64 4.15
C ILE A 59 1.39 12.79 3.40
N LEU A 60 0.12 12.86 3.78
CA LEU A 60 -0.96 12.14 3.10
C LEU A 60 -1.14 12.60 1.65
N ASN A 61 -1.00 13.90 1.38
CA ASN A 61 -1.03 14.43 0.00
C ASN A 61 0.18 13.97 -0.83
N PHE A 62 1.33 13.85 -0.20
CA PHE A 62 2.50 13.28 -0.86
C PHE A 62 2.27 11.79 -1.20
N ALA A 63 1.79 10.99 -0.26
CA ALA A 63 1.40 9.60 -0.50
C ALA A 63 0.34 9.51 -1.62
N LEU A 64 -0.73 10.32 -1.56
CA LEU A 64 -1.78 10.36 -2.57
C LEU A 64 -1.26 10.63 -3.98
N THR A 65 -0.18 11.43 -4.12
CA THR A 65 0.46 11.66 -5.42
C THR A 65 1.07 10.38 -5.98
N LEU A 66 1.67 9.55 -5.13
CA LEU A 66 2.27 8.26 -5.53
C LEU A 66 1.18 7.25 -5.89
N GLU A 67 0.16 7.11 -5.06
CA GLU A 67 -0.97 6.21 -5.33
C GLU A 67 -1.70 6.55 -6.65
N TYR A 68 -1.87 7.85 -6.97
CA TYR A 68 -2.39 8.25 -8.29
C TYR A 68 -1.51 7.79 -9.44
N LEU A 69 -0.19 7.86 -9.27
CA LEU A 69 0.76 7.43 -10.29
C LEU A 69 0.68 5.92 -10.48
N GLU A 70 0.65 5.16 -9.40
CA GLU A 70 0.58 3.69 -9.41
C GLU A 70 -0.76 3.20 -9.97
N ALA A 71 -1.89 3.73 -9.51
CA ALA A 71 -3.21 3.43 -10.07
C ALA A 71 -3.29 3.70 -11.59
N ALA A 72 -2.75 4.84 -12.03
CA ALA A 72 -2.70 5.18 -13.45
C ALA A 72 -1.77 4.26 -14.25
N PHE A 73 -0.64 3.84 -13.66
CA PHE A 73 0.31 2.93 -14.28
C PHE A 73 -0.30 1.55 -14.54
N TYR A 74 -0.92 0.95 -13.54
CA TYR A 74 -1.57 -0.36 -13.68
C TYR A 74 -2.74 -0.30 -14.66
N LYS A 75 -3.57 0.74 -14.59
CA LYS A 75 -4.66 0.97 -15.55
C LYS A 75 -4.14 1.06 -16.98
N ASP A 76 -3.07 1.80 -17.21
CA ASP A 76 -2.45 1.95 -18.53
C ASP A 76 -1.87 0.61 -19.02
N GLY A 77 -1.16 -0.13 -18.14
CA GLY A 77 -0.62 -1.45 -18.45
C GLY A 77 -1.67 -2.45 -18.91
N ILE A 78 -2.79 -2.53 -18.20
CA ILE A 78 -3.90 -3.40 -18.53
C ILE A 78 -4.54 -2.99 -19.87
N SER A 79 -4.73 -1.68 -20.08
CA SER A 79 -5.42 -1.14 -21.26
C SER A 79 -4.65 -1.36 -22.56
N ARG A 80 -3.32 -1.39 -22.52
CA ARG A 80 -2.48 -1.63 -23.72
C ARG A 80 -2.54 -3.05 -24.25
N GLY A 81 -3.08 -4.01 -23.46
CA GLY A 81 -3.34 -5.38 -23.91
C GLY A 81 -2.07 -6.21 -24.22
N LYS A 82 -0.92 -5.81 -23.70
CA LYS A 82 0.39 -6.45 -23.97
C LYS A 82 0.85 -7.39 -22.85
N LEU A 83 0.03 -7.58 -21.81
CA LEU A 83 0.34 -8.42 -20.67
C LEU A 83 -0.22 -9.83 -20.89
N GLY A 84 0.60 -10.85 -20.64
CA GLY A 84 0.14 -12.23 -20.54
C GLY A 84 -0.81 -12.45 -19.36
N SER A 85 -1.47 -13.60 -19.32
CA SER A 85 -2.56 -13.86 -18.36
C SER A 85 -2.13 -13.68 -16.90
N ALA A 86 -0.96 -14.17 -16.53
CA ALA A 86 -0.43 -14.08 -15.16
C ALA A 86 -0.13 -12.62 -14.76
N ALA A 87 0.62 -11.90 -15.60
CA ALA A 87 0.96 -10.50 -15.37
C ALA A 87 -0.29 -9.62 -15.36
N LYS A 88 -1.25 -9.86 -16.27
CA LYS A 88 -2.52 -9.14 -16.32
C LYS A 88 -3.34 -9.35 -15.06
N LYS A 89 -3.44 -10.60 -14.56
CA LYS A 89 -4.16 -10.92 -13.32
C LYS A 89 -3.56 -10.15 -12.14
N LEU A 90 -2.24 -10.24 -11.97
CA LEU A 90 -1.54 -9.52 -10.90
C LEU A 90 -1.69 -8.01 -11.03
N ALA A 91 -1.50 -7.45 -12.23
CA ALA A 91 -1.67 -6.02 -12.49
C ALA A 91 -3.10 -5.54 -12.19
N THR A 92 -4.13 -6.38 -12.45
CA THR A 92 -5.51 -6.05 -12.11
C THR A 92 -5.71 -6.01 -10.60
N GLU A 93 -5.22 -7.01 -9.87
CA GLU A 93 -5.30 -7.08 -8.41
C GLU A 93 -4.62 -5.87 -7.75
N ILE A 94 -3.37 -5.59 -8.16
CA ILE A 94 -2.64 -4.43 -7.64
C ILE A 94 -3.36 -3.12 -7.99
N GLY A 95 -3.74 -2.91 -9.25
CA GLY A 95 -4.44 -1.70 -9.69
C GLY A 95 -5.75 -1.44 -8.95
N ASP A 96 -6.46 -2.49 -8.54
CA ASP A 96 -7.65 -2.40 -7.69
C ASP A 96 -7.28 -1.95 -6.25
N HIS A 97 -6.16 -2.44 -5.70
CA HIS A 97 -5.64 -1.99 -4.41
C HIS A 97 -5.23 -0.52 -4.45
N GLU A 98 -4.46 -0.09 -5.47
CA GLU A 98 -4.06 1.32 -5.63
C GLU A 98 -5.27 2.25 -5.75
N THR A 99 -6.31 1.82 -6.45
CA THR A 99 -7.56 2.60 -6.54
C THR A 99 -8.22 2.76 -5.15
N GLN A 100 -8.16 1.74 -4.30
CA GLN A 100 -8.67 1.79 -2.93
C GLN A 100 -7.78 2.66 -2.04
N HIS A 101 -6.45 2.61 -2.18
CA HIS A 101 -5.51 3.49 -1.48
C HIS A 101 -5.77 4.97 -1.82
N VAL A 102 -5.94 5.30 -3.11
CA VAL A 102 -6.32 6.64 -3.57
C VAL A 102 -7.62 7.10 -2.90
N ALA A 103 -8.65 6.26 -2.87
CA ALA A 103 -9.94 6.60 -2.26
C ALA A 103 -9.79 6.84 -0.75
N ALA A 104 -9.06 5.97 -0.06
CA ALA A 104 -8.81 6.04 1.38
C ALA A 104 -8.06 7.32 1.77
N LEU A 105 -6.94 7.61 1.09
CA LEU A 105 -6.16 8.82 1.34
C LEU A 105 -6.95 10.09 1.02
N THR A 106 -7.66 10.12 -0.11
CA THR A 106 -8.50 11.25 -0.49
C THR A 106 -9.57 11.56 0.57
N GLN A 107 -10.24 10.52 1.07
CA GLN A 107 -11.27 10.67 2.09
C GLN A 107 -10.67 11.11 3.43
N THR A 108 -9.54 10.52 3.83
CA THR A 108 -8.82 10.87 5.07
C THR A 108 -8.40 12.34 5.07
N ILE A 109 -7.78 12.82 3.98
CA ILE A 109 -7.36 14.21 3.85
C ILE A 109 -8.55 15.16 4.01
N LYS A 110 -9.68 14.87 3.35
CA LYS A 110 -10.91 15.69 3.48
C LYS A 110 -11.45 15.72 4.91
N GLN A 111 -11.46 14.59 5.59
CA GLN A 111 -11.96 14.49 6.96
C GLN A 111 -11.05 15.20 7.97
N LEU A 112 -9.74 15.25 7.71
CA LEU A 112 -8.80 16.05 8.48
C LEU A 112 -8.90 17.56 8.17
N GLY A 113 -9.83 17.98 7.30
CA GLY A 113 -10.00 19.38 6.90
C GLY A 113 -9.02 19.84 5.83
N GLY A 114 -8.25 18.92 5.24
CA GLY A 114 -7.32 19.20 4.16
C GLY A 114 -7.97 19.18 2.78
N LYS A 115 -7.23 19.68 1.80
CA LYS A 115 -7.60 19.61 0.37
C LYS A 115 -6.73 18.52 -0.30
N PRO A 116 -7.32 17.44 -0.84
CA PRO A 116 -6.58 16.45 -1.61
C PRO A 116 -5.94 17.08 -2.85
N VAL A 117 -4.69 16.68 -3.14
CA VAL A 117 -4.03 17.04 -4.40
C VAL A 117 -4.77 16.43 -5.59
N ALA A 118 -4.70 17.10 -6.73
CA ALA A 118 -5.23 16.55 -7.97
C ALA A 118 -4.29 15.46 -8.53
N ALA A 119 -4.87 14.49 -9.23
CA ALA A 119 -4.10 13.48 -9.93
C ALA A 119 -3.18 14.13 -10.98
N PRO A 120 -1.88 13.79 -11.01
CA PRO A 120 -0.96 14.32 -11.98
C PRO A 120 -1.25 13.75 -13.38
N LYS A 121 -0.92 14.49 -14.42
CA LYS A 121 -0.83 13.89 -15.76
C LYS A 121 0.42 13.03 -15.82
N VAL A 122 0.28 11.80 -16.29
CA VAL A 122 1.38 10.84 -16.31
C VAL A 122 1.57 10.22 -17.69
N ALA A 123 2.77 9.69 -17.95
CA ALA A 123 3.06 8.86 -19.10
C ALA A 123 4.16 7.86 -18.76
N PHE A 124 4.01 6.64 -19.26
CA PHE A 124 4.88 5.52 -18.92
C PHE A 124 5.54 4.94 -20.16
N PRO A 125 6.88 4.77 -20.16
CA PRO A 125 7.65 4.41 -21.35
C PRO A 125 7.75 2.90 -21.64
N PHE A 126 6.95 2.06 -20.95
CA PHE A 126 6.96 0.63 -21.22
C PHE A 126 6.32 0.29 -22.58
N THR A 127 6.82 -0.73 -23.25
CA THR A 127 6.40 -1.17 -24.58
C THR A 127 5.91 -2.60 -24.65
N ASP A 128 6.26 -3.42 -23.64
CA ASP A 128 5.96 -4.83 -23.52
C ASP A 128 5.83 -5.24 -22.04
N GLU A 129 5.47 -6.50 -21.78
CA GLU A 129 5.32 -7.05 -20.43
C GLU A 129 6.60 -6.93 -19.61
N LYS A 130 7.75 -7.23 -20.21
CA LYS A 130 9.04 -7.20 -19.50
C LYS A 130 9.39 -5.79 -19.01
N SER A 131 9.20 -4.79 -19.85
CA SER A 131 9.43 -3.39 -19.49
C SER A 131 8.37 -2.86 -18.52
N PHE A 132 7.12 -3.33 -18.64
CA PHE A 132 6.06 -3.06 -17.66
C PHE A 132 6.42 -3.60 -16.27
N LEU A 133 6.77 -4.89 -16.16
CA LEU A 133 7.11 -5.51 -14.88
C LEU A 133 8.35 -4.89 -14.22
N LYS A 134 9.35 -4.49 -15.02
CA LYS A 134 10.52 -3.76 -14.51
C LYS A 134 10.13 -2.41 -13.93
N LEU A 135 9.25 -1.68 -14.62
CA LEU A 135 8.79 -0.37 -14.15
C LEU A 135 7.86 -0.51 -12.95
N ALA A 136 6.99 -1.54 -12.92
CA ALA A 136 6.19 -1.90 -11.76
C ALA A 136 7.06 -2.09 -10.53
N GLN A 137 8.15 -2.85 -10.65
CA GLN A 137 9.08 -3.05 -9.53
C GLN A 137 9.66 -1.72 -9.01
N VAL A 138 10.02 -0.80 -9.92
CA VAL A 138 10.53 0.52 -9.51
C VAL A 138 9.48 1.29 -8.72
N PHE A 139 8.21 1.25 -9.13
CA PHE A 139 7.14 1.96 -8.43
C PHE A 139 6.85 1.34 -7.07
N GLU A 140 6.61 0.04 -7.00
CA GLU A 140 6.34 -0.65 -5.74
C GLU A 140 7.49 -0.49 -4.72
N ASP A 141 8.75 -0.68 -5.15
CA ASP A 141 9.92 -0.48 -4.30
C ASP A 141 10.04 0.98 -3.83
N THR A 142 9.64 1.95 -4.66
CA THR A 142 9.62 3.37 -4.31
C THR A 142 8.48 3.67 -3.35
N GLY A 143 7.29 3.09 -3.55
CA GLY A 143 6.13 3.22 -2.66
C GLY A 143 6.48 2.75 -1.24
N VAL A 144 6.99 1.51 -1.08
CA VAL A 144 7.46 0.98 0.21
C VAL A 144 8.46 1.93 0.86
N SER A 145 9.48 2.36 0.11
CA SER A 145 10.54 3.23 0.62
C SER A 145 10.03 4.62 1.02
N ALA A 146 9.03 5.14 0.31
CA ALA A 146 8.40 6.43 0.57
C ALA A 146 7.57 6.41 1.86
N TYR A 147 6.74 5.38 2.07
CA TYR A 147 6.00 5.19 3.31
C TYR A 147 6.92 5.04 4.50
N ASN A 148 7.97 4.19 4.39
CA ASN A 148 8.97 4.02 5.44
C ASN A 148 9.70 5.34 5.76
N GLY A 149 10.03 6.13 4.74
CA GLY A 149 10.71 7.42 4.92
C GLY A 149 9.81 8.51 5.51
N ALA A 150 8.50 8.46 5.24
CA ALA A 150 7.53 9.42 5.77
C ALA A 150 7.07 9.09 7.21
N ALA A 151 7.05 7.81 7.58
CA ALA A 151 6.50 7.32 8.85
C ALA A 151 7.03 8.06 10.10
N PRO A 152 8.35 8.36 10.25
CA PRO A 152 8.85 9.07 11.42
C PRO A 152 8.35 10.50 11.58
N ALA A 153 7.85 11.13 10.51
CA ALA A 153 7.33 12.49 10.52
C ALA A 153 5.82 12.57 10.78
N ILE A 154 5.11 11.44 10.75
CA ILE A 154 3.68 11.36 11.06
C ILE A 154 3.49 11.56 12.56
N ARG A 155 2.67 12.54 12.94
CA ARG A 155 2.41 12.90 14.34
C ARG A 155 1.24 12.13 14.93
N SER A 156 0.18 11.91 14.16
CA SER A 156 -0.98 11.14 14.58
C SER A 156 -0.68 9.64 14.55
N LYS A 157 -0.87 8.98 15.71
CA LYS A 157 -0.73 7.52 15.80
C LYS A 157 -1.75 6.78 14.91
N ASP A 158 -2.92 7.38 14.74
CA ASP A 158 -3.99 6.79 13.92
C ASP A 158 -3.64 6.90 12.42
N VAL A 159 -3.09 8.06 11.98
CA VAL A 159 -2.56 8.22 10.62
C VAL A 159 -1.39 7.27 10.39
N LEU A 160 -0.48 7.15 11.36
CA LEU A 160 0.65 6.22 11.28
C LEU A 160 0.17 4.76 11.17
N GLY A 161 -0.80 4.35 11.98
CA GLY A 161 -1.39 3.01 11.90
C GLY A 161 -2.09 2.74 10.57
N ALA A 162 -2.77 3.74 10.02
CA ALA A 162 -3.40 3.67 8.71
C ALA A 162 -2.35 3.56 7.58
N ALA A 163 -1.32 4.42 7.59
CA ALA A 163 -0.21 4.35 6.64
C ALA A 163 0.52 2.99 6.74
N GLY A 164 0.69 2.46 7.96
CA GLY A 164 1.24 1.14 8.21
C GLY A 164 0.43 0.00 7.56
N SER A 165 -0.89 0.14 7.45
CA SER A 165 -1.73 -0.85 6.77
C SER A 165 -1.55 -0.82 5.24
N ILE A 166 -1.29 0.35 4.65
CA ILE A 166 -0.98 0.47 3.22
C ILE A 166 0.41 -0.10 2.94
N VAL A 167 1.46 0.36 3.63
CA VAL A 167 2.83 -0.07 3.33
C VAL A 167 3.04 -1.58 3.42
N GLN A 168 2.29 -2.28 4.27
CA GLN A 168 2.31 -3.74 4.31
C GLN A 168 1.75 -4.37 3.03
N VAL A 169 0.78 -3.74 2.39
CA VAL A 169 0.22 -4.18 1.09
C VAL A 169 1.21 -3.86 -0.01
N GLU A 170 1.78 -2.65 -0.03
CA GLU A 170 2.85 -2.25 -0.95
C GLU A 170 4.03 -3.23 -0.95
N ALA A 171 4.48 -3.66 0.24
CA ALA A 171 5.56 -4.64 0.35
C ALA A 171 5.18 -6.01 -0.27
N ARG A 172 3.90 -6.40 -0.23
CA ARG A 172 3.41 -7.61 -0.90
C ARG A 172 3.34 -7.43 -2.41
N HIS A 173 2.92 -6.26 -2.90
CA HIS A 173 2.96 -5.91 -4.31
C HIS A 173 4.40 -5.99 -4.84
N ALA A 174 5.34 -5.30 -4.17
CA ALA A 174 6.76 -5.32 -4.51
C ALA A 174 7.30 -6.75 -4.56
N ALA A 175 6.97 -7.60 -3.57
CA ALA A 175 7.39 -9.00 -3.52
C ALA A 175 6.83 -9.80 -4.70
N ALA A 176 5.54 -9.64 -5.03
CA ALA A 176 4.90 -10.34 -6.14
C ALA A 176 5.50 -9.92 -7.50
N ILE A 177 5.72 -8.62 -7.70
CA ILE A 177 6.33 -8.09 -8.92
C ILE A 177 7.80 -8.54 -9.05
N ARG A 178 8.56 -8.56 -7.95
CA ARG A 178 9.94 -9.09 -7.95
C ARG A 178 9.96 -10.56 -8.40
N LEU A 179 9.04 -11.39 -7.89
CA LEU A 179 8.92 -12.79 -8.31
C LEU A 179 8.60 -12.91 -9.81
N MET A 180 7.70 -12.08 -10.34
CA MET A 180 7.40 -12.04 -11.77
C MET A 180 8.62 -11.65 -12.62
N ASN A 181 9.52 -10.84 -12.07
CA ASN A 181 10.79 -10.46 -12.68
C ASN A 181 11.90 -11.53 -12.49
N GLY A 182 11.62 -12.66 -11.82
CA GLY A 182 12.60 -13.68 -11.50
C GLY A 182 13.61 -13.28 -10.40
N ALA A 183 13.27 -12.26 -9.61
CA ALA A 183 14.08 -11.78 -8.50
C ALA A 183 13.61 -12.36 -7.16
N SER A 184 14.41 -12.15 -6.10
CA SER A 184 14.01 -12.51 -4.73
C SER A 184 12.83 -11.65 -4.27
N ALA A 185 11.82 -12.28 -3.68
CA ALA A 185 10.68 -11.56 -3.09
C ALA A 185 11.12 -10.63 -1.94
N SER A 186 12.09 -11.07 -1.14
CA SER A 186 12.63 -10.34 0.00
C SER A 186 14.17 -10.33 -0.09
N PRO A 187 14.75 -9.38 -0.84
CA PRO A 187 16.20 -9.35 -1.10
C PRO A 187 17.02 -8.90 0.11
N ALA A 188 16.39 -8.24 1.09
CA ALA A 188 17.03 -7.75 2.30
C ALA A 188 16.12 -7.98 3.52
N ALA A 189 16.72 -7.97 4.72
CA ALA A 189 15.99 -8.11 5.99
C ALA A 189 15.21 -6.83 6.37
N PHE A 190 15.61 -5.69 5.82
CA PHE A 190 14.99 -4.38 6.08
C PHE A 190 14.78 -3.66 4.76
N ASP A 191 13.57 -3.11 4.54
CA ASP A 191 13.29 -2.28 3.39
C ASP A 191 13.96 -0.90 3.54
N PRO A 192 14.45 -0.32 2.43
CA PRO A 192 15.06 1.00 2.47
C PRO A 192 14.05 2.09 2.79
N THR A 193 14.56 3.25 3.22
CA THR A 193 13.78 4.47 3.42
C THR A 193 14.27 5.55 2.45
N LEU A 194 13.33 6.25 1.79
CA LEU A 194 13.63 7.37 0.92
C LEU A 194 12.93 8.63 1.42
N GLY A 195 13.68 9.73 1.51
CA GLY A 195 13.09 11.03 1.79
C GLY A 195 12.29 11.57 0.60
N LYS A 196 11.32 12.46 0.86
CA LYS A 196 10.42 13.05 -0.14
C LYS A 196 11.14 13.55 -1.41
N ALA A 197 12.28 14.22 -1.26
CA ALA A 197 13.04 14.75 -2.40
C ALA A 197 13.59 13.63 -3.32
N GLN A 198 14.04 12.53 -2.73
CA GLN A 198 14.55 11.37 -3.47
C GLN A 198 13.41 10.66 -4.22
N VAL A 199 12.28 10.46 -3.56
CA VAL A 199 11.08 9.88 -4.16
C VAL A 199 10.57 10.73 -5.32
N LEU A 200 10.41 12.05 -5.12
CA LEU A 200 9.98 12.96 -6.17
C LEU A 200 10.95 12.95 -7.36
N LYS A 201 12.26 12.86 -7.13
CA LYS A 201 13.25 12.71 -8.20
C LYS A 201 13.05 11.41 -8.98
N ALA A 202 12.74 10.30 -8.31
CA ALA A 202 12.52 9.00 -8.93
C ALA A 202 11.26 9.00 -9.83
N VAL A 203 10.15 9.63 -9.38
CA VAL A 203 8.89 9.62 -10.12
C VAL A 203 8.75 10.76 -11.12
N LYS A 204 9.57 11.81 -11.04
CA LYS A 204 9.53 12.99 -11.94
C LYS A 204 9.51 12.64 -13.44
N PRO A 205 10.27 11.65 -13.94
CA PRO A 205 10.24 11.29 -15.36
C PRO A 205 8.87 10.89 -15.89
N PHE A 206 7.98 10.45 -15.04
CA PHE A 206 6.66 9.91 -15.39
C PHE A 206 5.55 10.96 -15.25
N ILE A 207 5.81 12.06 -14.55
CA ILE A 207 4.85 13.17 -14.38
C ILE A 207 5.06 14.19 -15.50
N LYS A 208 3.97 14.50 -16.20
CA LYS A 208 3.94 15.52 -17.25
C LYS A 208 3.50 16.86 -16.65
N GLY A 209 4.28 17.89 -16.93
CA GLY A 209 3.98 19.27 -16.54
C GLY A 209 2.85 19.89 -17.34
#